data_e7df199ada6e5d83308da94d6e84ffe7
#
_entry.id   e7df199ada6e5d83308da94d6e84ffe7
#
_cell.length_a   1.000
_cell.length_b   1.000
_cell.length_c   1.000
_cell.angle_alpha   90.00
_cell.angle_beta   90.00
_cell.angle_gamma   90.00
#
_symmetry.space_group_name_H-M   'P 1'
#
loop_
_entity.id
_entity.type
_entity.pdbx_description
1 polymer ?
#
loop_
_entity_poly.entity_id
_entity_poly.type
_entity_poly.pdbx_seq_one_letter_code
_entity_poly.pdbx_strand_id
1 'polypeptide(L)'
;ISGVITSIVLINCGMSVLAKGFDINADNKIDVNDVTYLQNALSDFAEDTKLDLNSDGRIDVNDVSFLQIEISNQSVENNTQISISTKEYCKNVGDTFTISVDTNNDVNEITFTSSDSSVAKIISTEKSLAKVKVNKVGNASVTIKQCNKIITTKVKVEKAKCIDVSEWNGDINFSKVKNAGITCVILRAGYGKDPNQEDNKFNEYYRQAKAAGL
;
A
#
# COMPACT_ATOMS: atom_id res chain seq x y z
N ILE A 1 25.87 4.96 34.71
CA ILE A 1 24.50 4.80 34.17
C ILE A 1 24.53 5.37 32.77
N SER A 2 24.67 4.48 31.78
CA SER A 2 24.74 4.81 30.38
C SER A 2 23.33 5.03 29.84
N GLY A 3 22.98 6.29 29.57
CA GLY A 3 21.75 6.63 28.89
C GLY A 3 21.91 6.40 27.39
N VAL A 4 21.26 5.39 26.85
CA VAL A 4 21.09 5.21 25.40
C VAL A 4 20.11 6.28 24.94
N ILE A 5 20.62 7.30 24.27
CA ILE A 5 19.79 8.27 23.54
C ILE A 5 19.32 7.56 22.27
N THR A 6 18.11 7.01 22.32
CA THR A 6 17.42 6.55 21.12
C THR A 6 16.96 7.79 20.37
N SER A 7 17.72 8.20 19.38
CA SER A 7 17.30 9.24 18.44
C SER A 7 16.11 8.70 17.66
N ILE A 8 14.91 9.13 18.02
CA ILE A 8 13.72 8.96 17.19
C ILE A 8 13.89 9.95 16.04
N VAL A 9 14.37 9.47 14.90
CA VAL A 9 14.31 10.21 13.64
C VAL A 9 12.84 10.23 13.23
N LEU A 10 12.12 11.27 13.63
CA LEU A 10 10.81 11.58 13.06
C LEU A 10 11.06 12.10 11.64
N ILE A 11 11.08 11.21 10.66
CA ILE A 11 11.02 11.60 9.25
C ILE A 11 9.62 12.16 9.01
N ASN A 12 9.51 13.47 9.13
CA ASN A 12 8.28 14.20 8.85
C ASN A 12 8.10 14.26 7.33
N CYS A 13 7.49 13.24 6.75
CA CYS A 13 7.16 13.17 5.33
C CYS A 13 5.98 14.11 5.02
N GLY A 14 6.25 15.36 4.95
CA GLY A 14 5.26 16.33 4.55
C GLY A 14 5.69 17.74 4.86
N MET A 15 6.25 18.43 3.85
CA MET A 15 5.85 19.82 3.56
C MET A 15 6.86 20.49 2.62
N SER A 16 6.43 20.81 1.44
CA SER A 16 7.14 21.72 0.53
C SER A 16 7.23 23.18 1.04
N VAL A 17 6.82 23.46 2.27
CA VAL A 17 6.87 24.78 2.90
C VAL A 17 8.17 25.00 3.68
N LEU A 18 8.82 23.93 4.17
CA LEU A 18 10.12 24.03 4.85
C LEU A 18 11.31 24.24 3.88
N ALA A 19 11.12 23.90 2.60
CA ALA A 19 12.19 23.96 1.60
C ALA A 19 12.80 25.36 1.41
N LYS A 20 12.03 26.42 1.58
CA LYS A 20 12.55 27.79 1.39
C LYS A 20 13.56 28.26 2.44
N GLY A 21 13.59 27.64 3.62
CA GLY A 21 14.51 28.02 4.70
C GLY A 21 15.92 27.44 4.56
N PHE A 22 16.12 26.44 3.69
CA PHE A 22 17.42 25.78 3.51
C PHE A 22 18.18 26.20 2.26
N ASP A 23 17.56 26.96 1.37
CA ASP A 23 18.22 27.67 0.27
C ASP A 23 18.86 28.95 0.85
N ILE A 24 19.96 28.79 1.55
CA ILE A 24 20.60 29.85 2.31
C ILE A 24 21.53 30.69 1.45
N ASN A 25 21.95 30.20 0.30
CA ASN A 25 22.72 30.93 -0.70
C ASN A 25 21.83 31.67 -1.72
N ALA A 26 20.49 31.44 -1.67
CA ALA A 26 19.47 32.05 -2.51
C ALA A 26 19.63 31.77 -4.02
N ASP A 27 20.14 30.61 -4.39
CA ASP A 27 20.28 30.20 -5.80
C ASP A 27 19.04 29.40 -6.33
N ASN A 28 17.98 29.27 -5.52
CA ASN A 28 16.75 28.49 -5.74
C ASN A 28 16.96 26.97 -5.81
N LYS A 29 18.02 26.47 -5.23
CA LYS A 29 18.28 25.04 -5.02
C LYS A 29 18.61 24.82 -3.55
N ILE A 30 18.42 23.59 -3.12
CA ILE A 30 18.86 23.15 -1.80
C ILE A 30 19.80 21.99 -2.06
N ASP A 31 21.10 22.27 -2.01
CA ASP A 31 22.13 21.27 -2.34
C ASP A 31 23.43 21.51 -1.55
N VAL A 32 24.49 20.82 -1.94
CA VAL A 32 25.80 20.93 -1.28
C VAL A 32 26.40 22.34 -1.30
N ASN A 33 25.92 23.24 -2.19
CA ASN A 33 26.40 24.62 -2.24
C ASN A 33 25.89 25.42 -1.04
N ASP A 34 24.68 25.09 -0.52
CA ASP A 34 24.18 25.67 0.73
C ASP A 34 25.04 25.24 1.92
N VAL A 35 25.42 23.96 1.95
CA VAL A 35 26.36 23.47 2.99
C VAL A 35 27.68 24.24 2.94
N THR A 36 28.21 24.45 1.75
CA THR A 36 29.47 25.21 1.55
C THR A 36 29.31 26.68 1.98
N TYR A 37 28.16 27.26 1.65
CA TYR A 37 27.83 28.62 2.07
C TYR A 37 27.83 28.75 3.61
N LEU A 38 27.13 27.84 4.29
CA LEU A 38 27.07 27.82 5.76
C LEU A 38 28.44 27.60 6.40
N GLN A 39 29.27 26.69 5.87
CA GLN A 39 30.62 26.46 6.35
C GLN A 39 31.51 27.71 6.23
N ASN A 40 31.41 28.44 5.12
CA ASN A 40 32.12 29.68 4.93
C ASN A 40 31.64 30.77 5.91
N ALA A 41 30.31 30.90 6.06
CA ALA A 41 29.72 31.86 7.00
C ALA A 41 30.18 31.60 8.45
N LEU A 42 30.27 30.34 8.86
CA LEU A 42 30.81 29.96 10.17
C LEU A 42 32.28 30.32 10.31
N SER A 43 33.06 30.16 9.26
CA SER A 43 34.49 30.56 9.27
C SER A 43 34.68 32.08 9.39
N ASP A 44 33.72 32.83 8.89
CA ASP A 44 33.73 34.30 8.92
C ASP A 44 33.02 34.88 10.16
N PHE A 45 32.65 34.04 11.14
CA PHE A 45 31.92 34.40 12.36
C PHE A 45 30.61 35.17 12.08
N ALA A 46 29.84 34.70 11.10
CA ALA A 46 28.57 35.34 10.76
C ALA A 46 27.57 35.24 11.91
N GLU A 47 26.89 36.36 12.19
CA GLU A 47 25.84 36.45 13.24
C GLU A 47 24.41 36.46 12.65
N ASP A 48 24.23 36.02 11.41
CA ASP A 48 22.90 35.99 10.78
C ASP A 48 22.06 34.82 11.38
N THR A 49 21.08 35.17 12.19
CA THR A 49 20.18 34.23 12.86
C THR A 49 19.42 33.28 11.90
N LYS A 50 19.39 33.59 10.61
CA LYS A 50 18.83 32.68 9.59
C LYS A 50 19.68 31.42 9.38
N LEU A 51 20.92 31.43 9.85
CA LEU A 51 21.84 30.31 9.76
C LEU A 51 21.72 29.33 10.93
N ASP A 52 20.95 29.69 11.97
CA ASP A 52 20.53 28.78 13.04
C ASP A 52 19.38 27.89 12.51
N LEU A 53 19.76 26.88 11.75
CA LEU A 53 18.82 26.01 11.04
C LEU A 53 18.13 25.00 11.94
N ASN A 54 18.79 24.60 13.03
CA ASN A 54 18.26 23.67 14.01
C ASN A 54 17.48 24.36 15.15
N SER A 55 17.51 25.71 15.18
CA SER A 55 16.82 26.56 16.16
C SER A 55 17.24 26.33 17.61
N ASP A 56 18.51 25.99 17.85
CA ASP A 56 19.05 25.80 19.20
C ASP A 56 19.61 27.10 19.82
N GLY A 57 19.57 28.20 19.08
CA GLY A 57 20.06 29.53 19.48
C GLY A 57 21.55 29.74 19.26
N ARG A 58 22.20 28.86 18.51
CA ARG A 58 23.60 28.94 18.13
C ARG A 58 23.74 28.73 16.64
N ILE A 59 24.78 29.28 16.07
CA ILE A 59 25.16 29.06 14.67
C ILE A 59 26.49 28.30 14.73
N ASP A 60 26.44 26.97 14.54
CA ASP A 60 27.63 26.15 14.66
C ASP A 60 27.62 24.91 13.71
N VAL A 61 28.54 23.98 13.91
CA VAL A 61 28.65 22.76 13.08
C VAL A 61 27.41 21.85 13.13
N ASN A 62 26.55 22.02 14.15
CA ASN A 62 25.32 21.26 14.25
C ASN A 62 24.31 21.71 13.19
N ASP A 63 24.30 23.01 12.80
CA ASP A 63 23.49 23.52 11.69
C ASP A 63 23.95 22.94 10.36
N VAL A 64 25.26 22.82 10.15
CA VAL A 64 25.81 22.15 8.97
C VAL A 64 25.33 20.70 8.89
N SER A 65 25.41 19.98 10.00
CA SER A 65 24.98 18.59 10.09
C SER A 65 23.47 18.45 9.86
N PHE A 66 22.70 19.40 10.40
CA PHE A 66 21.26 19.45 10.20
C PHE A 66 20.90 19.67 8.72
N LEU A 67 21.54 20.64 8.06
CA LEU A 67 21.35 20.89 6.62
C LEU A 67 21.73 19.69 5.75
N GLN A 68 22.84 19.03 6.05
CA GLN A 68 23.26 17.81 5.33
C GLN A 68 22.23 16.69 5.43
N ILE A 69 21.63 16.49 6.62
CA ILE A 69 20.56 15.50 6.84
C ILE A 69 19.34 15.87 6.01
N GLU A 70 18.93 17.13 5.99
CA GLU A 70 17.76 17.58 5.24
C GLU A 70 17.95 17.43 3.72
N ILE A 71 19.13 17.76 3.19
CA ILE A 71 19.48 17.53 1.78
C ILE A 71 19.41 16.04 1.44
N SER A 72 19.92 15.18 2.33
CA SER A 72 19.85 13.74 2.16
C SER A 72 18.41 13.22 2.13
N ASN A 73 17.56 13.69 3.04
CA ASN A 73 16.15 13.35 3.11
C ASN A 73 15.40 13.76 1.84
N GLN A 74 15.62 14.97 1.34
CA GLN A 74 15.03 15.44 0.07
C GLN A 74 15.47 14.60 -1.12
N SER A 75 16.74 14.19 -1.17
CA SER A 75 17.24 13.30 -2.22
C SER A 75 16.52 11.96 -2.22
N VAL A 76 16.31 11.38 -1.04
CA VAL A 76 15.54 10.13 -0.87
C VAL A 76 14.10 10.31 -1.34
N GLU A 77 13.42 11.38 -0.92
CA GLU A 77 12.04 11.66 -1.33
C GLU A 77 11.90 11.82 -2.84
N ASN A 78 12.80 12.57 -3.47
CA ASN A 78 12.75 12.83 -4.92
C ASN A 78 13.01 11.58 -5.74
N ASN A 79 13.87 10.67 -5.27
CA ASN A 79 14.21 9.44 -5.95
C ASN A 79 13.28 8.28 -5.62
N THR A 80 12.38 8.41 -4.65
CA THR A 80 11.45 7.34 -4.29
C THR A 80 10.52 7.01 -5.46
N GLN A 81 10.47 5.74 -5.81
CA GLN A 81 9.53 5.18 -6.78
C GLN A 81 8.75 4.06 -6.13
N ILE A 82 7.43 4.10 -6.27
CA ILE A 82 6.54 3.03 -5.81
C ILE A 82 5.64 2.59 -6.96
N SER A 83 5.40 1.29 -7.04
CA SER A 83 4.49 0.71 -8.02
C SER A 83 3.71 -0.47 -7.44
N ILE A 84 2.59 -0.78 -8.08
CA ILE A 84 1.76 -1.95 -7.80
C ILE A 84 1.45 -2.67 -9.11
N SER A 85 1.47 -4.00 -9.08
CA SER A 85 1.15 -4.82 -10.26
C SER A 85 -0.34 -4.82 -10.60
N THR A 86 -1.21 -4.66 -9.59
CA THR A 86 -2.65 -4.77 -9.74
C THR A 86 -3.35 -3.45 -9.43
N LYS A 87 -3.97 -2.86 -10.45
CA LYS A 87 -4.71 -1.58 -10.33
C LYS A 87 -6.14 -1.75 -9.81
N GLU A 88 -6.71 -2.93 -9.95
CA GLU A 88 -8.07 -3.25 -9.50
C GLU A 88 -8.17 -4.70 -9.05
N TYR A 89 -8.73 -4.92 -7.87
CA TYR A 89 -9.05 -6.21 -7.30
C TYR A 89 -10.55 -6.43 -7.34
N CYS A 90 -11.02 -7.43 -8.11
CA CYS A 90 -12.40 -7.91 -8.05
C CYS A 90 -12.46 -9.07 -7.07
N LYS A 91 -13.26 -8.95 -6.00
CA LYS A 91 -13.32 -9.88 -4.89
C LYS A 91 -14.74 -10.15 -4.45
N ASN A 92 -14.94 -11.28 -3.77
CA ASN A 92 -16.20 -11.62 -3.12
C ASN A 92 -16.16 -11.32 -1.63
N VAL A 93 -17.32 -11.15 -1.02
CA VAL A 93 -17.42 -10.98 0.44
C VAL A 93 -16.82 -12.21 1.13
N GLY A 94 -15.95 -11.97 2.12
CA GLY A 94 -15.22 -13.00 2.85
C GLY A 94 -13.80 -13.26 2.35
N ASP A 95 -13.48 -12.85 1.12
CA ASP A 95 -12.13 -13.01 0.56
C ASP A 95 -11.08 -12.25 1.36
N THR A 96 -9.87 -12.79 1.32
CA THR A 96 -8.67 -12.14 1.82
C THR A 96 -7.61 -12.16 0.72
N PHE A 97 -6.92 -11.05 0.51
CA PHE A 97 -5.86 -10.93 -0.49
C PHE A 97 -4.74 -10.02 0.01
N THR A 98 -3.62 -10.06 -0.68
CA THR A 98 -2.44 -9.24 -0.36
C THR A 98 -2.19 -8.23 -1.48
N ILE A 99 -1.94 -6.99 -1.10
CA ILE A 99 -1.39 -5.94 -1.96
C ILE A 99 0.12 -5.94 -1.74
N SER A 100 0.88 -6.07 -2.81
CA SER A 100 2.34 -5.94 -2.81
C SER A 100 2.75 -4.66 -3.50
N VAL A 101 3.66 -3.93 -2.89
CA VAL A 101 4.24 -2.69 -3.42
C VAL A 101 5.70 -2.94 -3.76
N ASP A 102 6.06 -2.61 -5.00
CA ASP A 102 7.45 -2.55 -5.42
C ASP A 102 7.98 -1.15 -5.16
N THR A 103 9.15 -1.04 -4.52
CA THR A 103 9.81 0.22 -4.21
C THR A 103 11.31 0.11 -4.42
N ASN A 104 11.93 1.20 -4.87
CA ASN A 104 13.38 1.33 -4.96
C ASN A 104 14.02 1.89 -3.69
N ASN A 105 13.23 2.16 -2.65
CA ASN A 105 13.68 2.78 -1.43
C ASN A 105 13.55 1.81 -0.24
N ASP A 106 14.64 1.68 0.53
CA ASP A 106 14.69 0.86 1.75
C ASP A 106 14.01 1.53 2.95
N VAL A 107 13.52 2.75 2.82
CA VAL A 107 12.79 3.44 3.88
C VAL A 107 11.47 2.74 4.12
N ASN A 108 11.37 2.09 5.27
CA ASN A 108 10.34 1.12 5.63
C ASN A 108 8.95 1.73 5.95
N GLU A 109 8.67 2.98 5.58
CA GLU A 109 7.41 3.64 5.95
C GLU A 109 6.42 3.68 4.79
N ILE A 110 6.04 2.50 4.31
CA ILE A 110 4.88 2.39 3.42
C ILE A 110 3.62 2.35 4.29
N THR A 111 2.73 3.30 4.06
CA THR A 111 1.42 3.32 4.72
C THR A 111 0.33 2.91 3.75
N PHE A 112 -0.63 2.15 4.27
CA PHE A 112 -1.79 1.67 3.53
C PHE A 112 -3.06 2.19 4.20
N THR A 113 -3.94 2.81 3.43
CA THR A 113 -5.20 3.35 3.95
C THR A 113 -6.36 2.93 3.06
N SER A 114 -7.38 2.33 3.64
CA SER A 114 -8.62 2.01 2.93
C SER A 114 -9.58 3.19 2.98
N SER A 115 -10.19 3.54 1.85
CA SER A 115 -11.23 4.57 1.78
C SER A 115 -12.53 4.15 2.48
N ASP A 116 -12.78 2.84 2.58
CA ASP A 116 -13.94 2.27 3.29
C ASP A 116 -13.55 0.91 3.92
N SER A 117 -13.25 0.92 5.21
CA SER A 117 -12.89 -0.27 5.96
C SER A 117 -14.08 -1.22 6.20
N SER A 118 -15.33 -0.77 6.00
CA SER A 118 -16.50 -1.64 6.02
C SER A 118 -16.59 -2.54 4.77
N VAL A 119 -16.02 -2.10 3.64
CA VAL A 119 -15.92 -2.85 2.39
C VAL A 119 -14.62 -3.65 2.34
N ALA A 120 -13.48 -2.96 2.48
CA ALA A 120 -12.15 -3.55 2.38
C ALA A 120 -11.29 -3.13 3.59
N LYS A 121 -11.13 -4.03 4.56
CA LYS A 121 -10.40 -3.77 5.80
C LYS A 121 -8.95 -4.23 5.67
N ILE A 122 -8.01 -3.35 5.91
CA ILE A 122 -6.59 -3.74 6.09
C ILE A 122 -6.48 -4.43 7.45
N ILE A 123 -6.06 -5.69 7.46
CA ILE A 123 -5.97 -6.51 8.67
C ILE A 123 -4.55 -6.69 9.18
N SER A 124 -3.57 -6.53 8.32
CA SER A 124 -2.15 -6.44 8.70
C SER A 124 -1.34 -5.75 7.61
N THR A 125 -0.25 -5.14 8.02
CA THR A 125 0.77 -4.57 7.14
C THR A 125 2.13 -5.07 7.56
N GLU A 126 2.98 -5.41 6.60
CA GLU A 126 4.35 -5.82 6.83
C GLU A 126 5.22 -5.30 5.70
N LYS A 127 6.09 -4.35 6.01
CA LYS A 127 6.97 -3.69 5.02
C LYS A 127 6.17 -3.21 3.80
N SER A 128 6.39 -3.83 2.64
CA SER A 128 5.74 -3.51 1.37
C SER A 128 4.45 -4.29 1.11
N LEU A 129 3.93 -5.00 2.10
CA LEU A 129 2.76 -5.86 1.97
C LEU A 129 1.60 -5.37 2.84
N ALA A 130 0.39 -5.38 2.30
CA ALA A 130 -0.83 -5.20 3.08
C ALA A 130 -1.80 -6.35 2.83
N LYS A 131 -2.25 -7.00 3.91
CA LYS A 131 -3.29 -8.02 3.86
C LYS A 131 -4.65 -7.37 4.05
N VAL A 132 -5.54 -7.57 3.10
CA VAL A 132 -6.86 -6.94 3.05
C VAL A 132 -7.94 -8.00 3.15
N LYS A 133 -8.91 -7.81 4.03
CA LYS A 133 -10.11 -8.64 4.15
C LYS A 133 -11.32 -7.88 3.59
N VAL A 134 -12.11 -8.58 2.80
CA VAL A 134 -13.33 -8.05 2.20
C VAL A 134 -14.53 -8.42 3.08
N ASN A 135 -15.29 -7.41 3.53
CA ASN A 135 -16.35 -7.61 4.50
C ASN A 135 -17.76 -7.36 3.94
N LYS A 136 -17.89 -6.50 2.93
CA LYS A 136 -19.19 -6.05 2.41
C LYS A 136 -19.10 -5.78 0.91
N VAL A 137 -20.21 -5.98 0.21
CA VAL A 137 -20.38 -5.55 -1.20
C VAL A 137 -20.26 -4.04 -1.31
N GLY A 138 -19.50 -3.58 -2.29
CA GLY A 138 -19.28 -2.16 -2.53
C GLY A 138 -17.96 -1.91 -3.25
N ASN A 139 -17.58 -0.65 -3.32
CA ASN A 139 -16.30 -0.22 -3.88
C ASN A 139 -15.49 0.48 -2.79
N ALA A 140 -14.23 0.15 -2.72
CA ALA A 140 -13.25 0.86 -1.90
C ALA A 140 -11.99 1.10 -2.72
N SER A 141 -11.14 1.97 -2.25
CA SER A 141 -9.78 2.12 -2.75
C SER A 141 -8.79 1.97 -1.62
N VAL A 142 -7.63 1.39 -1.91
CA VAL A 142 -6.51 1.37 -0.98
C VAL A 142 -5.47 2.34 -1.51
N THR A 143 -5.20 3.37 -0.71
CA THR A 143 -4.15 4.36 -0.96
C THR A 143 -2.88 3.87 -0.29
N ILE A 144 -1.81 3.86 -1.05
CA ILE A 144 -0.46 3.51 -0.63
C ILE A 144 0.39 4.77 -0.71
N LYS A 145 1.07 5.09 0.39
CA LYS A 145 1.94 6.26 0.46
C LYS A 145 3.31 5.84 0.98
N GLN A 146 4.35 6.32 0.31
CA GLN A 146 5.74 6.28 0.77
C GLN A 146 6.40 7.62 0.42
N CYS A 147 6.95 8.30 1.42
CA CYS A 147 7.46 9.67 1.25
C CYS A 147 6.40 10.57 0.60
N ASN A 148 6.76 11.29 -0.45
CA ASN A 148 5.86 12.17 -1.22
C ASN A 148 5.08 11.43 -2.33
N LYS A 149 5.30 10.12 -2.52
CA LYS A 149 4.65 9.32 -3.57
C LYS A 149 3.37 8.69 -3.05
N ILE A 150 2.32 8.78 -3.86
CA ILE A 150 1.01 8.22 -3.57
C ILE A 150 0.52 7.44 -4.78
N ILE A 151 0.13 6.20 -4.57
CA ILE A 151 -0.56 5.38 -5.57
C ILE A 151 -1.83 4.79 -4.96
N THR A 152 -2.76 4.41 -5.81
CA THR A 152 -4.06 3.89 -5.37
C THR A 152 -4.44 2.68 -6.19
N THR A 153 -4.96 1.64 -5.52
CA THR A 153 -5.60 0.49 -6.16
C THR A 153 -7.07 0.44 -5.79
N LYS A 154 -7.90 -0.01 -6.73
CA LYS A 154 -9.34 -0.17 -6.52
C LYS A 154 -9.67 -1.55 -5.99
N VAL A 155 -10.66 -1.65 -5.13
CA VAL A 155 -11.22 -2.90 -4.62
C VAL A 155 -12.71 -2.88 -4.92
N LYS A 156 -13.12 -3.72 -5.87
CA LYS A 156 -14.52 -3.91 -6.24
C LYS A 156 -15.02 -5.21 -5.62
N VAL A 157 -16.06 -5.11 -4.81
CA VAL A 157 -16.64 -6.26 -4.14
C VAL A 157 -18.05 -6.48 -4.65
N GLU A 158 -18.25 -7.61 -5.28
CA GLU A 158 -19.53 -8.00 -5.85
C GLU A 158 -20.22 -9.07 -5.00
N LYS A 159 -21.53 -9.21 -5.17
CA LYS A 159 -22.25 -10.37 -4.64
C LYS A 159 -21.82 -11.61 -5.42
N ALA A 160 -21.59 -12.70 -4.73
CA ALA A 160 -21.47 -14.00 -5.38
C ALA A 160 -22.73 -14.28 -6.22
N LYS A 161 -22.53 -14.56 -7.49
CA LYS A 161 -23.60 -15.03 -8.37
C LYS A 161 -23.53 -16.55 -8.38
N CYS A 162 -24.50 -17.18 -7.76
CA CYS A 162 -24.57 -18.63 -7.65
C CYS A 162 -25.63 -19.21 -8.57
N ILE A 163 -25.36 -20.40 -9.08
CA ILE A 163 -26.38 -21.26 -9.70
C ILE A 163 -26.52 -22.54 -8.84
N ASP A 164 -27.71 -23.06 -8.81
CA ASP A 164 -28.03 -24.37 -8.21
C ASP A 164 -28.25 -25.36 -9.34
N VAL A 165 -27.54 -26.48 -9.29
CA VAL A 165 -27.58 -27.48 -10.37
C VAL A 165 -27.64 -28.91 -9.83
N SER A 166 -28.28 -29.77 -10.63
CA SER A 166 -28.47 -31.18 -10.40
C SER A 166 -28.43 -31.96 -11.71
N GLU A 167 -28.51 -33.30 -11.66
CA GLU A 167 -28.59 -34.14 -12.84
C GLU A 167 -29.66 -33.70 -13.86
N TRP A 168 -30.72 -33.02 -13.41
CA TRP A 168 -31.80 -32.56 -14.26
C TRP A 168 -31.41 -31.39 -15.20
N ASN A 169 -30.24 -30.79 -14.99
CA ASN A 169 -29.75 -29.73 -15.84
C ASN A 169 -28.97 -30.21 -17.07
N GLY A 170 -28.84 -31.55 -17.23
CA GLY A 170 -28.14 -32.16 -18.37
C GLY A 170 -26.65 -31.86 -18.37
N ASP A 171 -26.04 -31.69 -19.54
CA ASP A 171 -24.62 -31.43 -19.65
C ASP A 171 -24.31 -29.92 -19.51
N ILE A 172 -23.53 -29.58 -18.49
CA ILE A 172 -23.18 -28.19 -18.18
C ILE A 172 -21.72 -27.93 -18.56
N ASN A 173 -21.51 -26.84 -19.34
CA ASN A 173 -20.17 -26.34 -19.58
C ASN A 173 -19.79 -25.29 -18.51
N PHE A 174 -19.11 -25.73 -17.44
CA PHE A 174 -18.74 -24.86 -16.31
C PHE A 174 -17.76 -23.75 -16.70
N SER A 175 -16.94 -23.91 -17.74
CA SER A 175 -16.11 -22.82 -18.26
C SER A 175 -16.98 -21.69 -18.85
N LYS A 176 -18.04 -22.02 -19.60
CA LYS A 176 -19.00 -21.00 -20.07
C LYS A 176 -19.76 -20.35 -18.91
N VAL A 177 -20.15 -21.15 -17.90
CA VAL A 177 -20.80 -20.65 -16.66
C VAL A 177 -19.89 -19.63 -15.96
N LYS A 178 -18.61 -19.97 -15.79
CA LYS A 178 -17.62 -19.06 -15.22
C LYS A 178 -17.47 -17.76 -16.04
N ASN A 179 -17.35 -17.91 -17.35
CA ASN A 179 -17.22 -16.77 -18.27
C ASN A 179 -18.46 -15.85 -18.28
N ALA A 180 -19.64 -16.40 -17.95
CA ALA A 180 -20.87 -15.62 -17.76
C ALA A 180 -20.91 -14.84 -16.43
N GLY A 181 -19.83 -14.92 -15.63
CA GLY A 181 -19.71 -14.18 -14.37
C GLY A 181 -20.33 -14.89 -13.17
N ILE A 182 -20.64 -16.18 -13.28
CA ILE A 182 -21.01 -16.99 -12.12
C ILE A 182 -19.75 -17.27 -11.29
N THR A 183 -19.86 -17.12 -9.99
CA THR A 183 -18.73 -17.22 -9.05
C THR A 183 -18.89 -18.38 -8.07
N CYS A 184 -20.06 -19.00 -8.02
CA CYS A 184 -20.39 -20.05 -7.08
C CYS A 184 -21.37 -21.03 -7.74
N VAL A 185 -21.23 -22.31 -7.42
CA VAL A 185 -22.16 -23.37 -7.84
C VAL A 185 -22.59 -24.17 -6.61
N ILE A 186 -23.88 -24.34 -6.43
CA ILE A 186 -24.48 -25.24 -5.46
C ILE A 186 -24.80 -26.51 -6.18
N LEU A 187 -24.21 -27.61 -5.75
CA LEU A 187 -24.41 -28.94 -6.34
C LEU A 187 -25.33 -29.75 -5.45
N ARG A 188 -26.40 -30.27 -6.03
CA ARG A 188 -27.25 -31.23 -5.31
C ARG A 188 -26.49 -32.54 -5.14
N ALA A 189 -26.25 -32.98 -3.91
CA ALA A 189 -25.60 -34.26 -3.62
C ALA A 189 -26.53 -35.45 -3.76
N GLY A 190 -27.83 -35.24 -3.49
CA GLY A 190 -28.83 -36.27 -3.56
C GLY A 190 -30.23 -35.76 -3.17
N TYR A 191 -31.20 -36.60 -3.16
CA TYR A 191 -32.61 -36.26 -2.88
C TYR A 191 -33.26 -37.08 -1.78
N GLY A 192 -32.47 -37.85 -1.02
CA GLY A 192 -33.00 -38.69 0.07
C GLY A 192 -31.90 -39.22 0.98
N LYS A 193 -32.23 -40.27 1.75
CA LYS A 193 -31.33 -40.87 2.75
C LYS A 193 -30.65 -42.15 2.28
N ASP A 194 -31.16 -42.75 1.20
CA ASP A 194 -30.63 -44.01 0.69
C ASP A 194 -29.50 -43.79 -0.31
N PRO A 195 -28.49 -44.68 -0.36
CA PRO A 195 -27.35 -44.54 -1.28
C PRO A 195 -27.74 -44.46 -2.76
N ASN A 196 -28.88 -45.03 -3.15
CA ASN A 196 -29.40 -44.98 -4.52
C ASN A 196 -30.11 -43.65 -4.86
N GLN A 197 -30.15 -42.72 -3.92
CA GLN A 197 -30.74 -41.38 -4.09
C GLN A 197 -29.66 -40.28 -4.26
N GLU A 198 -28.42 -40.68 -4.50
CA GLU A 198 -27.37 -39.78 -4.86
C GLU A 198 -27.64 -39.18 -6.26
N ASP A 199 -27.29 -37.91 -6.45
CA ASP A 199 -27.37 -37.24 -7.74
C ASP A 199 -26.30 -37.81 -8.68
N ASN A 200 -26.71 -38.40 -9.79
CA ASN A 200 -25.83 -39.11 -10.72
C ASN A 200 -24.75 -38.19 -11.35
N LYS A 201 -24.96 -36.85 -11.37
CA LYS A 201 -24.03 -35.90 -11.92
C LYS A 201 -23.16 -35.20 -10.86
N PHE A 202 -23.41 -35.44 -9.56
CA PHE A 202 -22.72 -34.74 -8.48
C PHE A 202 -21.19 -34.81 -8.60
N ASN A 203 -20.63 -36.00 -8.72
CA ASN A 203 -19.19 -36.21 -8.79
C ASN A 203 -18.57 -35.67 -10.07
N GLU A 204 -19.27 -35.74 -11.19
CA GLU A 204 -18.85 -35.16 -12.46
C GLU A 204 -18.84 -33.63 -12.37
N TYR A 205 -19.96 -33.04 -11.94
CA TYR A 205 -20.11 -31.59 -11.81
C TYR A 205 -19.11 -30.99 -10.82
N TYR A 206 -18.89 -31.66 -9.68
CA TYR A 206 -17.91 -31.23 -8.69
C TYR A 206 -16.51 -31.06 -9.32
N ARG A 207 -16.06 -32.08 -10.07
CA ARG A 207 -14.76 -32.05 -10.72
C ARG A 207 -14.68 -30.96 -11.79
N GLN A 208 -15.71 -30.82 -12.62
CA GLN A 208 -15.77 -29.85 -13.70
C GLN A 208 -15.87 -28.41 -13.16
N ALA A 209 -16.73 -28.16 -12.17
CA ALA A 209 -16.86 -26.85 -11.54
C ALA A 209 -15.55 -26.40 -10.88
N LYS A 210 -14.92 -27.31 -10.13
CA LYS A 210 -13.62 -27.06 -9.51
C LYS A 210 -12.53 -26.78 -10.54
N ALA A 211 -12.48 -27.51 -11.64
CA ALA A 211 -11.53 -27.25 -12.74
C ALA A 211 -11.77 -25.91 -13.42
N ALA A 212 -13.01 -25.43 -13.47
CA ALA A 212 -13.39 -24.11 -13.97
C ALA A 212 -13.17 -22.96 -12.95
N GLY A 213 -12.76 -23.27 -11.73
CA GLY A 213 -12.57 -22.27 -10.66
C GLY A 213 -13.89 -21.75 -10.07
N LEU A 214 -14.88 -22.61 -9.93
CA LEU A 214 -16.18 -22.36 -9.31
C LEU A 214 -16.29 -23.07 -7.97
#